data_f337e1dc2697a6ae35ac46633b407778
#
_entry.id   f337e1dc2697a6ae35ac46633b407778
#
_cell.length_a   1.000
_cell.length_b   1.000
_cell.length_c   1.000
_cell.angle_alpha   90.00
_cell.angle_beta   90.00
_cell.angle_gamma   90.00
#
_symmetry.space_group_name_H-M   'P 1'
#
loop_
_entity.id
_entity.type
_entity.pdbx_description
1 polymer ?
#
loop_
_entity_poly.entity_id
_entity_poly.type
_entity_poly.pdbx_seq_one_letter_code
_entity_poly.pdbx_strand_id
1 'polypeptide(L)'
;TQGNAIDFGNLTAARQAIPGGTGSSTRGIIGGGQEFPATVNKIDFITFSSTSNAQDFGDLSVARRQPATTGSQTRGVFSGGEAPSHVNVIDFVTIAATGNAVDYGDLTTARRIAGAAASPTRAVIMGGYAAPVYLNSIEFLTISTTGNGQDFGDLTIARLNNAGASSSTRALMMGGYTGSAVNTIDYVTIATRGNAMNFGDLTETIYHPQAVSDSIRAVRMGGVTPLDTSMDYINISTEGNAVFFGDLLTTHKEGAGLSNAHGGL
;
A
#
# COMPACT_ATOMS: atom_id res chain seq x y z
N THR A 1 -16.35 16.17 -0.12
CA THR A 1 -16.11 17.15 -1.18
C THR A 1 -15.09 16.60 -2.16
N GLN A 2 -15.27 16.85 -3.45
CA GLN A 2 -14.28 16.58 -4.49
C GLN A 2 -13.39 17.81 -4.65
N GLY A 3 -12.13 17.63 -5.05
CA GLY A 3 -11.20 18.74 -5.28
C GLY A 3 -9.78 18.27 -5.57
N ASN A 4 -8.97 19.19 -6.02
CA ASN A 4 -7.56 18.95 -6.33
C ASN A 4 -6.70 18.85 -5.05
N ALA A 5 -5.58 18.17 -5.17
CA ALA A 5 -4.58 18.07 -4.10
C ALA A 5 -3.91 19.44 -3.81
N ILE A 6 -3.41 19.59 -2.60
CA ILE A 6 -2.56 20.70 -2.19
C ILE A 6 -1.24 20.17 -1.65
N ASP A 7 -0.18 20.96 -1.72
CA ASP A 7 1.13 20.60 -1.17
C ASP A 7 1.06 20.50 0.36
N PHE A 8 1.62 19.42 0.90
CA PHE A 8 1.70 19.17 2.34
C PHE A 8 3.10 19.44 2.90
N GLY A 9 4.16 19.11 2.15
CA GLY A 9 5.55 19.19 2.56
C GLY A 9 6.42 18.14 1.87
N ASN A 10 7.69 18.03 2.29
CA ASN A 10 8.69 17.16 1.68
C ASN A 10 9.11 16.03 2.61
N LEU A 11 9.52 14.89 2.04
CA LEU A 11 10.27 13.85 2.76
C LEU A 11 11.63 14.37 3.24
N THR A 12 12.27 13.67 4.19
CA THR A 12 13.63 14.02 4.67
C THR A 12 14.68 13.94 3.56
N ALA A 13 14.44 13.08 2.56
CA ALA A 13 15.25 12.99 1.35
C ALA A 13 14.39 12.60 0.14
N ALA A 14 14.77 13.02 -1.05
CA ALA A 14 14.12 12.63 -2.30
C ALA A 14 14.31 11.13 -2.55
N ARG A 15 13.23 10.37 -2.58
CA ARG A 15 13.23 8.91 -2.78
C ARG A 15 12.20 8.51 -3.82
N GLN A 16 12.47 7.42 -4.50
CA GLN A 16 11.54 6.74 -5.41
C GLN A 16 11.27 5.29 -4.96
N ALA A 17 10.37 4.60 -5.66
CA ALA A 17 10.04 3.21 -5.41
C ALA A 17 9.51 2.95 -3.98
N ILE A 18 8.58 3.79 -3.54
CA ILE A 18 7.91 3.74 -2.24
C ILE A 18 6.41 3.47 -2.51
N PRO A 19 5.99 2.22 -2.71
CA PRO A 19 4.64 1.91 -3.20
C PRO A 19 3.54 2.02 -2.14
N GLY A 20 3.86 2.36 -0.90
CA GLY A 20 2.84 2.46 0.14
C GLY A 20 3.29 3.20 1.39
N GLY A 21 2.31 3.64 2.14
CA GLY A 21 2.47 4.21 3.47
C GLY A 21 1.46 3.58 4.44
N THR A 22 1.67 3.79 5.71
CA THR A 22 0.79 3.38 6.79
C THR A 22 0.68 4.48 7.83
N GLY A 23 -0.26 4.40 8.74
CA GLY A 23 -0.39 5.46 9.73
C GLY A 23 -1.41 5.16 10.82
N SER A 24 -1.50 6.09 11.75
CA SER A 24 -2.55 6.19 12.76
C SER A 24 -3.47 7.37 12.43
N SER A 25 -4.38 7.69 13.33
CA SER A 25 -5.19 8.91 13.24
C SER A 25 -4.37 10.22 13.30
N THR A 26 -3.11 10.17 13.75
CA THR A 26 -2.27 11.36 13.98
C THR A 26 -0.99 11.40 13.15
N ARG A 27 -0.43 10.24 12.78
CA ARG A 27 0.85 10.11 12.08
C ARG A 27 0.72 9.27 10.83
N GLY A 28 1.34 9.72 9.73
CA GLY A 28 1.62 8.93 8.55
C GLY A 28 3.09 8.50 8.52
N ILE A 29 3.36 7.26 8.12
CA ILE A 29 4.70 6.65 8.10
C ILE A 29 5.00 6.13 6.69
N ILE A 30 6.21 6.40 6.21
CA ILE A 30 6.71 6.00 4.90
C ILE A 30 8.09 5.38 5.08
N GLY A 31 8.29 4.13 4.64
CA GLY A 31 9.56 3.43 4.86
C GLY A 31 10.18 2.82 3.61
N GLY A 32 11.52 2.76 3.61
CA GLY A 32 12.33 2.21 2.52
C GLY A 32 12.38 3.10 1.28
N GLY A 33 12.63 2.49 0.14
CA GLY A 33 12.74 3.18 -1.15
C GLY A 33 14.16 3.23 -1.69
N GLN A 34 14.39 4.12 -2.65
CA GLN A 34 15.67 4.29 -3.31
C GLN A 34 16.07 5.77 -3.39
N GLU A 35 17.21 6.11 -2.80
CA GLU A 35 17.97 7.34 -3.05
C GLU A 35 19.04 6.96 -4.08
N PHE A 36 18.80 7.25 -5.36
CA PHE A 36 19.63 6.72 -6.45
C PHE A 36 21.13 7.01 -6.27
N PRO A 37 22.02 5.99 -6.42
CA PRO A 37 21.73 4.61 -6.84
C PRO A 37 21.41 3.63 -5.69
N ALA A 38 21.42 4.06 -4.43
CA ALA A 38 21.33 3.19 -3.27
C ALA A 38 19.89 2.91 -2.83
N THR A 39 19.59 1.67 -2.44
CA THR A 39 18.41 1.32 -1.65
C THR A 39 18.61 1.76 -0.22
N VAL A 40 17.57 2.27 0.44
CA VAL A 40 17.64 2.80 1.80
C VAL A 40 16.69 2.08 2.75
N ASN A 41 17.02 2.13 4.05
CA ASN A 41 16.20 1.59 5.14
C ASN A 41 15.40 2.67 5.89
N LYS A 42 15.58 3.95 5.58
CA LYS A 42 14.98 5.09 6.27
C LYS A 42 13.47 4.99 6.38
N ILE A 43 12.95 5.32 7.54
CA ILE A 43 11.53 5.51 7.79
C ILE A 43 11.30 6.97 8.14
N ASP A 44 10.42 7.64 7.41
CA ASP A 44 9.98 9.00 7.68
C ASP A 44 8.57 9.00 8.26
N PHE A 45 8.23 10.03 9.05
CA PHE A 45 6.87 10.28 9.47
C PHE A 45 6.42 11.71 9.25
N ILE A 46 5.12 11.90 9.10
CA ILE A 46 4.44 13.19 9.09
C ILE A 46 3.37 13.22 10.18
N THR A 47 3.04 14.41 10.67
CA THR A 47 1.92 14.63 11.59
C THR A 47 0.76 15.24 10.81
N PHE A 48 -0.40 14.58 10.76
CA PHE A 48 -1.53 15.03 9.93
C PHE A 48 -2.14 16.37 10.33
N SER A 49 -2.03 16.76 11.60
CA SER A 49 -2.64 18.00 12.11
C SER A 49 -1.92 19.28 11.67
N SER A 50 -0.72 19.18 11.08
CA SER A 50 0.05 20.33 10.64
C SER A 50 0.77 20.05 9.33
N THR A 51 0.57 20.91 8.34
CA THR A 51 1.36 20.87 7.10
C THR A 51 2.82 21.18 7.42
N SER A 52 3.71 20.24 7.14
CA SER A 52 5.16 20.37 7.42
C SER A 52 5.94 19.27 6.72
N ASN A 53 7.24 19.44 6.63
CA ASN A 53 8.13 18.39 6.15
C ASN A 53 8.11 17.17 7.09
N ALA A 54 8.37 15.99 6.51
CA ALA A 54 8.55 14.76 7.25
C ALA A 54 9.77 14.84 8.18
N GLN A 55 9.73 14.03 9.22
CA GLN A 55 10.82 13.86 10.20
C GLN A 55 11.29 12.41 10.17
N ASP A 56 12.53 12.20 10.59
CA ASP A 56 13.09 10.87 10.75
C ASP A 56 12.34 10.10 11.85
N PHE A 57 11.95 8.86 11.52
CA PHE A 57 11.28 7.95 12.47
C PHE A 57 12.25 6.88 12.98
N GLY A 58 13.16 6.41 12.14
CA GLY A 58 14.08 5.30 12.36
C GLY A 58 14.33 4.50 11.06
N ASP A 59 14.75 3.26 11.19
CA ASP A 59 15.17 2.42 10.06
C ASP A 59 14.43 1.08 10.00
N LEU A 60 14.21 0.56 8.77
CA LEU A 60 13.86 -0.84 8.53
C LEU A 60 15.03 -1.76 8.88
N SER A 61 14.77 -3.02 9.19
CA SER A 61 15.82 -4.01 9.47
C SER A 61 16.75 -4.26 8.28
N VAL A 62 16.21 -4.11 7.06
CA VAL A 62 16.95 -4.29 5.79
C VAL A 62 16.63 -3.13 4.85
N ALA A 63 17.68 -2.50 4.27
CA ALA A 63 17.52 -1.51 3.21
C ALA A 63 16.85 -2.15 1.99
N ARG A 64 15.65 -1.68 1.62
CA ARG A 64 14.86 -2.25 0.53
C ARG A 64 13.91 -1.24 -0.09
N ARG A 65 13.65 -1.45 -1.36
CA ARG A 65 12.65 -0.70 -2.13
C ARG A 65 11.40 -1.52 -2.37
N GLN A 66 10.30 -0.85 -2.65
CA GLN A 66 9.02 -1.47 -3.04
C GLN A 66 8.45 -2.50 -2.05
N PRO A 67 8.55 -2.30 -0.71
CA PRO A 67 7.82 -3.13 0.23
C PRO A 67 6.32 -2.84 0.13
N ALA A 68 5.50 -3.86 0.33
CA ALA A 68 4.07 -3.68 0.59
C ALA A 68 3.90 -3.11 2.00
N THR A 69 3.12 -2.03 2.16
CA THR A 69 3.00 -1.33 3.44
C THR A 69 1.54 -1.22 3.85
N THR A 70 1.24 -1.58 5.07
CA THR A 70 -0.09 -1.47 5.69
C THR A 70 0.04 -1.49 7.22
N GLY A 71 -1.06 -1.53 7.96
CA GLY A 71 -0.96 -1.60 9.42
C GLY A 71 -2.30 -1.41 10.13
N SER A 72 -2.21 -1.05 11.40
CA SER A 72 -3.32 -0.65 12.25
C SER A 72 -3.04 0.73 12.85
N GLN A 73 -3.91 1.22 13.73
CA GLN A 73 -3.67 2.48 14.45
C GLN A 73 -2.41 2.47 15.34
N THR A 74 -1.89 1.30 15.67
CA THR A 74 -0.75 1.17 16.60
C THR A 74 0.51 0.64 15.94
N ARG A 75 0.40 -0.17 14.87
CA ARG A 75 1.53 -0.81 14.19
C ARG A 75 1.52 -0.52 12.71
N GLY A 76 2.64 -0.04 12.18
CA GLY A 76 2.95 -0.04 10.76
C GLY A 76 3.72 -1.29 10.37
N VAL A 77 3.36 -1.95 9.27
CA VAL A 77 3.95 -3.21 8.80
C VAL A 77 4.48 -3.01 7.38
N PHE A 78 5.71 -3.46 7.14
CA PHE A 78 6.43 -3.40 5.87
C PHE A 78 6.79 -4.82 5.43
N SER A 79 6.23 -5.29 4.32
CA SER A 79 6.31 -6.69 3.91
C SER A 79 7.01 -6.85 2.56
N GLY A 80 7.99 -7.75 2.47
CA GLY A 80 8.71 -8.04 1.24
C GLY A 80 9.53 -6.85 0.74
N GLY A 81 9.62 -6.71 -0.59
CA GLY A 81 10.40 -5.69 -1.26
C GLY A 81 11.61 -6.26 -2.00
N GLU A 82 12.53 -5.37 -2.40
CA GLU A 82 13.74 -5.74 -3.13
C GLU A 82 14.99 -5.13 -2.49
N ALA A 83 15.98 -6.00 -2.18
CA ALA A 83 17.27 -5.66 -1.58
C ALA A 83 18.31 -6.72 -1.95
N PRO A 84 19.18 -6.51 -2.78
CA PRO A 84 19.31 -6.48 -4.22
C PRO A 84 18.48 -7.56 -4.96
N SER A 85 17.95 -8.55 -4.26
CA SER A 85 16.97 -9.54 -4.74
C SER A 85 15.65 -9.36 -4.00
N HIS A 86 14.61 -10.05 -4.44
CA HIS A 86 13.33 -10.05 -3.69
C HIS A 86 13.52 -10.65 -2.31
N VAL A 87 12.91 -10.05 -1.31
CA VAL A 87 12.95 -10.51 0.08
C VAL A 87 11.55 -10.85 0.58
N ASN A 88 11.50 -11.74 1.58
CA ASN A 88 10.26 -12.13 2.27
C ASN A 88 10.11 -11.47 3.65
N VAL A 89 11.12 -10.74 4.11
CA VAL A 89 11.17 -10.09 5.43
C VAL A 89 9.95 -9.22 5.67
N ILE A 90 9.37 -9.35 6.85
CA ILE A 90 8.31 -8.48 7.36
C ILE A 90 8.85 -7.74 8.57
N ASP A 91 8.82 -6.42 8.53
CA ASP A 91 9.15 -5.55 9.65
C ASP A 91 7.91 -4.85 10.18
N PHE A 92 7.93 -4.46 11.46
CA PHE A 92 6.92 -3.57 12.01
C PHE A 92 7.53 -2.46 12.87
N VAL A 93 6.79 -1.37 12.99
CA VAL A 93 7.06 -0.27 13.93
C VAL A 93 5.85 -0.01 14.81
N THR A 94 6.10 0.52 16.02
CA THR A 94 5.05 1.07 16.88
C THR A 94 4.87 2.54 16.53
N ILE A 95 3.73 2.93 15.92
CA ILE A 95 3.52 4.26 15.31
C ILE A 95 3.66 5.41 16.33
N ALA A 96 3.28 5.18 17.59
CA ALA A 96 3.29 6.21 18.64
C ALA A 96 4.70 6.66 19.06
N ALA A 97 5.73 5.82 18.85
CA ALA A 97 7.10 6.09 19.29
C ALA A 97 8.07 5.92 18.13
N THR A 98 8.95 6.91 17.93
CA THR A 98 10.05 6.80 16.95
C THR A 98 11.05 5.73 17.37
N GLY A 99 11.63 5.05 16.40
CA GLY A 99 12.62 3.99 16.59
C GLY A 99 12.68 3.04 15.41
N ASN A 100 13.68 2.19 15.39
CA ASN A 100 13.89 1.23 14.31
C ASN A 100 12.79 0.17 14.28
N ALA A 101 12.50 -0.33 13.10
CA ALA A 101 11.61 -1.44 12.89
C ALA A 101 12.15 -2.72 13.54
N VAL A 102 11.26 -3.56 13.98
CA VAL A 102 11.53 -4.86 14.58
C VAL A 102 11.05 -5.95 13.64
N ASP A 103 11.81 -7.04 13.57
CA ASP A 103 11.42 -8.22 12.80
C ASP A 103 10.04 -8.72 13.26
N TYR A 104 9.16 -8.95 12.30
CA TYR A 104 7.82 -9.49 12.50
C TYR A 104 7.76 -10.98 12.17
N GLY A 105 8.51 -11.42 11.15
CA GLY A 105 8.51 -12.73 10.53
C GLY A 105 8.67 -12.61 9.02
N ASP A 106 8.25 -13.63 8.27
CA ASP A 106 8.46 -13.75 6.82
C ASP A 106 7.17 -13.99 6.04
N LEU A 107 7.08 -13.45 4.83
CA LEU A 107 6.12 -13.90 3.81
C LEU A 107 6.47 -15.34 3.38
N THR A 108 5.48 -16.10 2.92
CA THR A 108 5.71 -17.44 2.37
C THR A 108 6.52 -17.41 1.07
N THR A 109 6.41 -16.29 0.32
CA THR A 109 7.12 -16.08 -0.95
C THR A 109 7.76 -14.70 -0.97
N ALA A 110 9.08 -14.65 -1.25
CA ALA A 110 9.80 -13.40 -1.46
C ALA A 110 9.21 -12.66 -2.67
N ARG A 111 8.74 -11.43 -2.46
CA ARG A 111 8.05 -10.64 -3.49
C ARG A 111 8.23 -9.14 -3.29
N ARG A 112 8.06 -8.38 -4.37
CA ARG A 112 8.01 -6.91 -4.37
C ARG A 112 6.74 -6.40 -5.05
N ILE A 113 6.46 -5.11 -4.89
CA ILE A 113 5.36 -4.39 -5.57
C ILE A 113 4.00 -5.11 -5.46
N ALA A 114 3.74 -5.71 -4.32
CA ALA A 114 2.43 -6.20 -3.93
C ALA A 114 1.60 -5.04 -3.37
N GLY A 115 0.30 -5.10 -3.54
CA GLY A 115 -0.61 -4.24 -2.81
C GLY A 115 -0.83 -4.76 -1.39
N ALA A 116 -1.20 -3.88 -0.48
CA ALA A 116 -1.54 -4.27 0.87
C ALA A 116 -2.70 -3.43 1.41
N ALA A 117 -3.49 -4.04 2.27
CA ALA A 117 -4.61 -3.41 2.95
C ALA A 117 -4.81 -4.06 4.32
N ALA A 118 -5.53 -3.42 5.23
CA ALA A 118 -5.73 -3.97 6.56
C ALA A 118 -7.09 -3.60 7.17
N SER A 119 -7.54 -4.45 8.06
CA SER A 119 -8.46 -4.11 9.14
C SER A 119 -7.67 -3.76 10.41
N PRO A 120 -8.28 -3.32 11.50
CA PRO A 120 -7.56 -3.08 12.76
C PRO A 120 -6.77 -4.28 13.30
N THR A 121 -7.11 -5.51 12.90
CA THR A 121 -6.52 -6.74 13.43
C THR A 121 -5.73 -7.56 12.42
N ARG A 122 -6.04 -7.46 11.13
CA ARG A 122 -5.49 -8.31 10.07
C ARG A 122 -5.00 -7.48 8.90
N ALA A 123 -3.74 -7.67 8.50
CA ALA A 123 -3.19 -7.18 7.26
C ALA A 123 -3.29 -8.25 6.17
N VAL A 124 -3.55 -7.86 4.93
CA VAL A 124 -3.53 -8.70 3.73
C VAL A 124 -2.56 -8.13 2.71
N ILE A 125 -1.69 -8.99 2.18
CA ILE A 125 -0.69 -8.67 1.15
C ILE A 125 -1.10 -9.42 -0.11
N MET A 126 -1.30 -8.71 -1.22
CA MET A 126 -2.03 -9.21 -2.37
C MET A 126 -1.22 -9.09 -3.65
N GLY A 127 -1.00 -10.21 -4.35
CA GLY A 127 -0.28 -10.27 -5.61
C GLY A 127 1.20 -9.92 -5.50
N GLY A 128 1.73 -9.19 -6.47
CA GLY A 128 3.13 -8.77 -6.54
C GLY A 128 3.95 -9.59 -7.54
N TYR A 129 5.28 -9.46 -7.44
CA TYR A 129 6.23 -10.08 -8.35
C TYR A 129 7.28 -10.91 -7.59
N ALA A 130 7.34 -12.19 -7.91
CA ALA A 130 8.41 -13.13 -7.52
C ALA A 130 9.06 -13.65 -8.80
N ALA A 131 10.17 -13.04 -9.22
CA ALA A 131 10.77 -13.26 -10.53
C ALA A 131 10.93 -14.75 -10.89
N PRO A 132 10.49 -15.17 -12.09
CA PRO A 132 9.92 -14.37 -13.18
C PRO A 132 8.38 -14.30 -13.19
N VAL A 133 7.70 -14.58 -12.09
CA VAL A 133 6.25 -14.82 -12.03
C VAL A 133 5.49 -13.65 -11.38
N TYR A 134 4.37 -13.25 -11.98
CA TYR A 134 3.35 -12.42 -11.32
C TYR A 134 2.52 -13.31 -10.41
N LEU A 135 2.25 -12.82 -9.21
CA LEU A 135 1.53 -13.60 -8.20
C LEU A 135 0.04 -13.22 -8.17
N ASN A 136 -0.82 -14.21 -7.97
CA ASN A 136 -2.21 -14.02 -7.56
C ASN A 136 -2.40 -14.28 -6.07
N SER A 137 -1.44 -14.92 -5.39
CA SER A 137 -1.60 -15.30 -3.98
C SER A 137 -1.79 -14.10 -3.06
N ILE A 138 -2.70 -14.27 -2.11
CA ILE A 138 -2.96 -13.35 -1.01
C ILE A 138 -2.46 -14.00 0.27
N GLU A 139 -1.65 -13.27 1.04
CA GLU A 139 -1.23 -13.67 2.38
C GLU A 139 -1.82 -12.74 3.43
N PHE A 140 -2.01 -13.23 4.65
CA PHE A 140 -2.45 -12.41 5.76
C PHE A 140 -1.55 -12.52 6.99
N LEU A 141 -1.59 -11.48 7.80
CA LEU A 141 -0.88 -11.34 9.07
C LEU A 141 -1.89 -10.94 10.16
N THR A 142 -1.70 -11.43 11.38
CA THR A 142 -2.42 -10.94 12.56
C THR A 142 -1.61 -9.80 13.19
N ILE A 143 -1.97 -8.53 12.98
CA ILE A 143 -1.12 -7.35 13.26
C ILE A 143 -0.61 -7.29 14.70
N SER A 144 -1.38 -7.75 15.68
CA SER A 144 -1.02 -7.69 17.11
C SER A 144 0.04 -8.70 17.55
N THR A 145 0.26 -9.75 16.77
CA THR A 145 1.21 -10.84 17.10
C THR A 145 2.22 -11.02 15.98
N THR A 146 3.50 -11.21 16.32
CA THR A 146 4.54 -11.54 15.35
C THR A 146 4.37 -12.96 14.82
N GLY A 147 4.83 -13.24 13.60
CA GLY A 147 4.77 -14.54 12.96
C GLY A 147 4.77 -14.44 11.44
N ASN A 148 4.94 -15.56 10.77
CA ASN A 148 5.00 -15.60 9.31
C ASN A 148 3.63 -15.38 8.65
N GLY A 149 3.66 -14.90 7.42
CA GLY A 149 2.51 -14.79 6.55
C GLY A 149 1.81 -16.15 6.38
N GLN A 150 0.51 -16.13 6.30
CA GLN A 150 -0.32 -17.31 6.09
C GLN A 150 -1.15 -17.14 4.83
N ASP A 151 -1.38 -18.25 4.14
CA ASP A 151 -2.25 -18.27 2.96
C ASP A 151 -3.66 -17.76 3.30
N PHE A 152 -4.16 -16.86 2.47
CA PHE A 152 -5.51 -16.30 2.56
C PHE A 152 -6.40 -16.80 1.43
N GLY A 153 -5.86 -16.91 0.21
CA GLY A 153 -6.53 -17.22 -1.04
C GLY A 153 -5.86 -16.51 -2.21
N ASP A 154 -6.55 -16.34 -3.33
CA ASP A 154 -6.01 -15.81 -4.57
C ASP A 154 -6.81 -14.62 -5.11
N LEU A 155 -6.13 -13.69 -5.80
CA LEU A 155 -6.74 -12.68 -6.67
C LEU A 155 -7.40 -13.34 -7.89
N THR A 156 -8.33 -12.64 -8.53
CA THR A 156 -8.94 -13.11 -9.78
C THR A 156 -7.94 -13.22 -10.91
N ILE A 157 -6.89 -12.38 -10.90
CA ILE A 157 -5.80 -12.34 -11.90
C ILE A 157 -4.48 -12.07 -11.22
N ALA A 158 -3.42 -12.83 -11.59
CA ALA A 158 -2.06 -12.58 -11.14
C ALA A 158 -1.55 -11.22 -11.66
N ARG A 159 -1.11 -10.35 -10.76
CA ARG A 159 -0.69 -8.98 -11.11
C ARG A 159 0.25 -8.34 -10.09
N LEU A 160 1.04 -7.41 -10.57
CA LEU A 160 1.95 -6.57 -9.79
C LEU A 160 1.57 -5.09 -9.95
N ASN A 161 2.23 -4.19 -9.20
CA ASN A 161 2.07 -2.73 -9.31
C ASN A 161 0.61 -2.25 -9.15
N ASN A 162 -0.08 -2.82 -8.21
CA ASN A 162 -1.46 -2.55 -7.85
C ASN A 162 -1.51 -1.73 -6.55
N ALA A 163 -2.61 -1.04 -6.32
CA ALA A 163 -2.84 -0.30 -5.09
C ALA A 163 -3.83 -1.03 -4.19
N GLY A 164 -3.53 -1.09 -2.90
CA GLY A 164 -4.44 -1.61 -1.88
C GLY A 164 -5.15 -0.50 -1.12
N ALA A 165 -6.41 -0.72 -0.78
CA ALA A 165 -7.21 0.12 0.10
C ALA A 165 -8.20 -0.74 0.87
N SER A 166 -8.73 -0.24 1.99
CA SER A 166 -9.65 -1.05 2.80
C SER A 166 -10.61 -0.23 3.66
N SER A 167 -11.71 -0.87 4.01
CA SER A 167 -12.46 -0.58 5.22
C SER A 167 -12.08 -1.59 6.32
N SER A 168 -12.75 -1.53 7.47
CA SER A 168 -12.56 -2.54 8.54
C SER A 168 -12.95 -3.96 8.11
N THR A 169 -13.71 -4.13 7.03
CA THR A 169 -14.27 -5.43 6.60
C THR A 169 -13.80 -5.90 5.23
N ARG A 170 -13.57 -4.99 4.29
CA ARG A 170 -13.18 -5.30 2.90
C ARG A 170 -11.81 -4.72 2.57
N ALA A 171 -10.96 -5.53 1.94
CA ALA A 171 -9.75 -5.08 1.27
C ALA A 171 -9.99 -5.06 -0.23
N LEU A 172 -9.59 -3.97 -0.87
CA LEU A 172 -9.65 -3.75 -2.31
C LEU A 172 -8.25 -3.79 -2.91
N MET A 173 -8.16 -4.31 -4.12
CA MET A 173 -6.98 -4.33 -4.95
C MET A 173 -7.30 -3.69 -6.29
N MET A 174 -6.67 -2.57 -6.62
CA MET A 174 -7.03 -1.71 -7.74
C MET A 174 -5.94 -1.64 -8.79
N GLY A 175 -6.32 -1.84 -10.06
CA GLY A 175 -5.43 -1.75 -11.21
C GLY A 175 -4.28 -2.75 -11.18
N GLY A 176 -3.16 -2.42 -11.80
CA GLY A 176 -1.94 -3.21 -11.82
C GLY A 176 -1.52 -3.65 -13.23
N TYR A 177 -0.55 -4.57 -13.30
CA TYR A 177 0.07 -5.04 -14.53
C TYR A 177 0.09 -6.55 -14.60
N THR A 178 -0.39 -7.09 -15.73
CA THR A 178 -0.49 -8.54 -16.03
C THR A 178 0.29 -8.94 -17.29
N GLY A 179 1.14 -8.04 -17.82
CA GLY A 179 1.69 -7.99 -19.16
C GLY A 179 1.17 -6.78 -19.93
N SER A 180 0.05 -6.24 -19.49
CA SER A 180 -0.52 -4.93 -19.84
C SER A 180 -1.17 -4.32 -18.61
N ALA A 181 -1.40 -3.00 -18.63
CA ALA A 181 -2.15 -2.33 -17.55
C ALA A 181 -3.60 -2.81 -17.52
N VAL A 182 -4.17 -2.93 -16.33
CA VAL A 182 -5.57 -3.35 -16.13
C VAL A 182 -6.34 -2.32 -15.28
N ASN A 183 -7.67 -2.27 -15.43
CA ASN A 183 -8.57 -1.44 -14.63
C ASN A 183 -9.32 -2.24 -13.55
N THR A 184 -9.14 -3.55 -13.49
CA THR A 184 -9.87 -4.44 -12.60
C THR A 184 -9.69 -4.07 -11.13
N ILE A 185 -10.79 -4.07 -10.40
CA ILE A 185 -10.81 -3.96 -8.95
C ILE A 185 -11.28 -5.31 -8.39
N ASP A 186 -10.43 -5.93 -7.57
CA ASP A 186 -10.79 -7.11 -6.80
C ASP A 186 -11.04 -6.74 -5.33
N TYR A 187 -11.82 -7.56 -4.62
CA TYR A 187 -11.98 -7.43 -3.18
C TYR A 187 -12.00 -8.77 -2.45
N VAL A 188 -11.63 -8.70 -1.17
CA VAL A 188 -11.80 -9.81 -0.22
C VAL A 188 -12.48 -9.32 1.06
N THR A 189 -13.20 -10.21 1.74
CA THR A 189 -13.68 -9.99 3.10
C THR A 189 -12.55 -10.32 4.08
N ILE A 190 -11.96 -9.33 4.76
CA ILE A 190 -10.72 -9.50 5.55
C ILE A 190 -10.87 -10.52 6.68
N ALA A 191 -12.06 -10.65 7.28
CA ALA A 191 -12.29 -11.55 8.41
C ALA A 191 -12.27 -13.03 8.03
N THR A 192 -12.62 -13.37 6.78
CA THR A 192 -12.74 -14.76 6.29
C THR A 192 -11.78 -15.02 5.17
N ARG A 193 -11.03 -16.13 5.25
CA ARG A 193 -10.16 -16.57 4.15
C ARG A 193 -10.97 -16.95 2.92
N GLY A 194 -10.40 -16.76 1.76
CA GLY A 194 -11.00 -17.14 0.48
C GLY A 194 -10.46 -16.30 -0.67
N ASN A 195 -10.78 -16.72 -1.88
CA ASN A 195 -10.36 -16.02 -3.09
C ASN A 195 -11.08 -14.67 -3.22
N ALA A 196 -10.41 -13.74 -3.88
CA ALA A 196 -10.98 -12.46 -4.20
C ALA A 196 -12.12 -12.60 -5.23
N MET A 197 -13.04 -11.65 -5.16
CA MET A 197 -14.14 -11.49 -6.10
C MET A 197 -13.95 -10.18 -6.88
N ASN A 198 -14.48 -10.14 -8.09
CA ASN A 198 -14.50 -8.89 -8.86
C ASN A 198 -15.41 -7.87 -8.18
N PHE A 199 -14.92 -6.66 -8.00
CA PHE A 199 -15.66 -5.54 -7.41
C PHE A 199 -16.25 -4.62 -8.48
N GLY A 200 -15.53 -4.41 -9.59
CA GLY A 200 -15.81 -3.49 -10.68
C GLY A 200 -14.51 -3.03 -11.34
N ASP A 201 -14.55 -1.89 -11.99
CA ASP A 201 -13.43 -1.36 -12.77
C ASP A 201 -13.10 0.09 -12.38
N LEU A 202 -11.82 0.47 -12.48
CA LEU A 202 -11.35 1.84 -12.52
C LEU A 202 -11.83 2.53 -13.81
N THR A 203 -11.81 3.86 -13.85
CA THR A 203 -12.17 4.63 -15.05
C THR A 203 -11.22 4.40 -16.22
N GLU A 204 -10.01 3.91 -15.93
CA GLU A 204 -8.97 3.61 -16.93
C GLU A 204 -8.06 2.46 -16.51
N THR A 205 -7.35 1.87 -17.48
CA THR A 205 -6.31 0.87 -17.21
C THR A 205 -5.05 1.54 -16.69
N ILE A 206 -4.54 1.11 -15.53
CA ILE A 206 -3.43 1.79 -14.85
C ILE A 206 -2.57 0.81 -14.05
N TYR A 207 -1.26 1.02 -14.03
CA TYR A 207 -0.33 0.35 -13.11
C TYR A 207 0.53 1.36 -12.36
N HIS A 208 1.14 0.98 -11.23
CA HIS A 208 1.77 1.88 -10.27
C HIS A 208 0.85 2.98 -9.67
N PRO A 209 -0.46 2.76 -9.53
CA PRO A 209 -1.29 3.72 -8.81
C PRO A 209 -0.95 3.70 -7.33
N GLN A 210 -1.37 4.75 -6.62
CA GLN A 210 -1.45 4.80 -5.17
C GLN A 210 -2.91 4.80 -4.75
N ALA A 211 -3.17 4.39 -3.51
CA ALA A 211 -4.51 4.49 -2.96
C ALA A 211 -4.51 4.84 -1.49
N VAL A 212 -5.59 5.47 -1.08
CA VAL A 212 -5.93 5.77 0.31
C VAL A 212 -7.39 5.44 0.55
N SER A 213 -7.76 5.22 1.80
CA SER A 213 -9.16 5.00 2.15
C SER A 213 -9.51 5.53 3.53
N ASP A 214 -10.78 5.78 3.71
CA ASP A 214 -11.45 5.81 5.01
C ASP A 214 -12.37 4.56 5.14
N SER A 215 -13.27 4.55 6.13
CA SER A 215 -14.19 3.44 6.34
C SER A 215 -15.25 3.26 5.25
N ILE A 216 -15.45 4.26 4.38
CA ILE A 216 -16.54 4.32 3.41
C ILE A 216 -16.00 4.35 1.98
N ARG A 217 -14.92 5.11 1.74
CA ARG A 217 -14.45 5.48 0.41
C ARG A 217 -12.98 5.16 0.24
N ALA A 218 -12.62 4.56 -0.89
CA ALA A 218 -11.25 4.46 -1.37
C ALA A 218 -11.04 5.46 -2.51
N VAL A 219 -9.86 6.08 -2.57
CA VAL A 219 -9.42 6.97 -3.63
C VAL A 219 -8.14 6.40 -4.24
N ARG A 220 -8.16 6.13 -5.55
CA ARG A 220 -6.99 5.79 -6.36
C ARG A 220 -6.41 7.07 -6.95
N MET A 221 -5.10 7.19 -7.02
CA MET A 221 -4.40 8.40 -7.47
C MET A 221 -3.24 8.06 -8.39
N GLY A 222 -3.09 8.84 -9.47
CA GLY A 222 -1.96 8.77 -10.40
C GLY A 222 -1.70 7.37 -10.96
N GLY A 223 -0.49 7.14 -11.43
CA GLY A 223 -0.03 5.88 -12.02
C GLY A 223 0.51 6.07 -13.44
N VAL A 224 0.60 4.98 -14.19
CA VAL A 224 1.19 4.95 -15.55
C VAL A 224 0.25 4.24 -16.51
N THR A 225 -0.07 4.87 -17.63
CA THR A 225 -0.54 4.41 -18.94
C THR A 225 -1.48 5.41 -19.63
N PRO A 226 -1.02 6.57 -20.03
CA PRO A 226 0.26 7.28 -19.78
C PRO A 226 0.39 7.75 -18.32
N LEU A 227 1.49 8.42 -17.97
CA LEU A 227 1.62 9.11 -16.67
C LEU A 227 0.44 10.04 -16.47
N ASP A 228 -0.26 9.87 -15.35
CA ASP A 228 -1.57 10.46 -15.13
C ASP A 228 -1.66 11.27 -13.83
N THR A 229 -2.54 12.26 -13.82
CA THR A 229 -2.91 13.06 -12.65
C THR A 229 -4.25 12.63 -12.07
N SER A 230 -5.04 11.83 -12.79
CA SER A 230 -6.40 11.50 -12.40
C SER A 230 -6.49 10.80 -11.06
N MET A 231 -7.56 11.08 -10.35
CA MET A 231 -7.98 10.38 -9.15
C MET A 231 -9.37 9.82 -9.36
N ASP A 232 -9.57 8.57 -8.96
CA ASP A 232 -10.87 7.91 -8.93
C ASP A 232 -11.27 7.59 -7.49
N TYR A 233 -12.56 7.53 -7.23
CA TYR A 233 -13.06 7.04 -5.94
C TYR A 233 -14.06 5.90 -6.10
N ILE A 234 -14.14 5.09 -5.05
CA ILE A 234 -15.01 3.92 -4.95
C ILE A 234 -15.69 3.95 -3.58
N ASN A 235 -16.97 3.59 -3.50
CA ASN A 235 -17.63 3.29 -2.23
C ASN A 235 -17.33 1.83 -1.87
N ILE A 236 -16.58 1.59 -0.78
CA ILE A 236 -16.09 0.24 -0.41
C ILE A 236 -17.22 -0.74 -0.07
N SER A 237 -18.35 -0.25 0.42
CA SER A 237 -19.47 -1.10 0.85
C SER A 237 -20.32 -1.65 -0.29
N THR A 238 -20.32 -1.00 -1.45
CA THR A 238 -21.15 -1.35 -2.60
C THR A 238 -20.29 -1.62 -3.83
N GLU A 239 -20.43 -2.82 -4.42
CA GLU A 239 -19.74 -3.18 -5.65
C GLU A 239 -20.16 -2.26 -6.81
N GLY A 240 -19.23 -1.98 -7.70
CA GLY A 240 -19.44 -1.14 -8.87
C GLY A 240 -18.17 -0.44 -9.33
N ASN A 241 -18.26 0.24 -10.45
CA ASN A 241 -17.13 0.91 -11.06
C ASN A 241 -16.76 2.20 -10.30
N ALA A 242 -15.48 2.56 -10.40
CA ALA A 242 -14.96 3.80 -9.86
C ALA A 242 -15.54 5.03 -10.62
N VAL A 243 -15.56 6.16 -9.94
CA VAL A 243 -16.02 7.44 -10.46
C VAL A 243 -14.88 8.46 -10.32
N PHE A 244 -14.69 9.30 -11.33
CA PHE A 244 -13.70 10.36 -11.31
C PHE A 244 -13.86 11.27 -10.07
N PHE A 245 -12.75 11.56 -9.40
CA PHE A 245 -12.70 12.34 -8.16
C PHE A 245 -12.10 13.74 -8.36
N GLY A 246 -11.02 13.85 -9.15
CA GLY A 246 -10.26 15.09 -9.37
C GLY A 246 -8.85 14.78 -9.87
N ASP A 247 -7.95 15.75 -9.78
CA ASP A 247 -6.58 15.63 -10.27
C ASP A 247 -5.53 15.94 -9.20
N LEU A 248 -4.38 15.26 -9.30
CA LEU A 248 -3.14 15.61 -8.62
C LEU A 248 -2.54 16.88 -9.23
N LEU A 249 -1.69 17.57 -8.48
CA LEU A 249 -0.94 18.75 -8.97
C LEU A 249 0.01 18.43 -10.12
N THR A 250 0.59 17.23 -10.09
CA THR A 250 1.53 16.72 -11.11
C THR A 250 1.35 15.23 -11.28
N THR A 251 1.82 14.69 -12.40
CA THR A 251 1.81 13.24 -12.64
C THR A 251 2.73 12.52 -11.66
N HIS A 252 2.24 11.47 -11.02
CA HIS A 252 3.00 10.65 -10.08
C HIS A 252 2.86 9.16 -10.35
N LYS A 253 3.95 8.43 -10.10
CA LYS A 253 4.02 6.97 -10.05
C LYS A 253 4.88 6.54 -8.87
N GLU A 254 4.67 5.31 -8.36
CA GLU A 254 5.51 4.71 -7.30
C GLU A 254 5.60 5.56 -6.02
N GLY A 255 4.57 6.33 -5.73
CA GLY A 255 4.43 7.10 -4.50
C GLY A 255 3.77 6.31 -3.38
N ALA A 256 3.52 6.95 -2.25
CA ALA A 256 2.81 6.39 -1.11
C ALA A 256 1.52 7.16 -0.84
N GLY A 257 0.43 6.44 -0.60
CA GLY A 257 -0.80 7.02 -0.07
C GLY A 257 -0.87 6.85 1.45
N LEU A 258 -1.36 7.86 2.14
CA LEU A 258 -1.54 7.87 3.59
C LEU A 258 -2.93 8.39 3.95
N SER A 259 -3.55 7.81 4.97
CA SER A 259 -4.82 8.25 5.51
C SER A 259 -4.78 8.22 7.05
N ASN A 260 -5.42 9.20 7.68
CA ASN A 260 -5.63 9.20 9.14
C ASN A 260 -6.75 8.24 9.59
N ALA A 261 -7.51 7.70 8.66
CA ALA A 261 -8.58 6.72 8.88
C ALA A 261 -8.16 5.30 8.50
N HIS A 262 -6.88 4.99 8.64
CA HIS A 262 -6.28 3.74 8.19
C HIS A 262 -6.97 2.51 8.78
N GLY A 263 -7.24 1.50 7.93
CA GLY A 263 -7.91 0.28 8.32
C GLY A 263 -9.41 0.44 8.61
N GLY A 264 -10.01 1.55 8.19
CA GLY A 264 -11.45 1.76 8.26
C GLY A 264 -11.98 1.89 9.70
N LEU A 265 -11.44 2.81 10.45
CA LEU A 265 -12.03 3.22 11.73
C LEU A 265 -13.36 3.95 11.55
#